data_c96a36c6a842b6677b334391e15fe5de
#
_entry.id   c96a36c6a842b6677b334391e15fe5de
#
_cell.length_a   1.000
_cell.length_b   1.000
_cell.length_c   1.000
_cell.angle_alpha   90.00
_cell.angle_beta   90.00
_cell.angle_gamma   90.00
#
_symmetry.space_group_name_H-M   'P 1'
#
loop_
_entity.id
_entity.type
_entity.pdbx_description
1 polymer ?
#
loop_
_entity_poly.entity_id
_entity_poly.type
_entity_poly.pdbx_seq_one_letter_code
_entity_poly.pdbx_strand_id
1 'polypeptide(L)'
;MNVVVFLSVFTQISVLLVSVMFANKTHVIFSKTEGDAHSLFKSLKGSRNLKFSPILLALFMPSLSFAAEGAEVDSPGQPLDLTQHWAGYLSLVVFSVAYILAMTEEVTELKKSKPMVFAASLIWIFIAAFYTSSDGMSELAGVAFRSTLEGYGELFLFIMVSMTYLNAMEDRGVFDSLRVWLLSKNFSYRQLFWITGFQSFFISSGCNNLTTALLMGSVILAMGKGSPRFVTLSCINVVVASNAGGSFSPFGDITTLLVWQKGVVPFTDFFSLLIPAIINFALPAAIMHFFIPKERPAAVMEAQDMKRGGWVIIFLFVLTIITSACFENFLSLPPAAGMMLGLTYLKFFSYYLQKTRDSHTVLIPVDLTDVKIDYFAPMKYMNNPQAEKNMQVAKELPFDIFQKVANLEWDTLLFFYGVMVGVGGLSFIGYLEVASHHLYGEIEPTVANILVGIASAFIDNGTIMLSVLTMAPDISQGQWLLVTLTAGVGGSLLAVGSAAGVGLMGQAKGIYTFTSHLKWTPAIALGYVGSIAVHFLINGRYF
;
A
#
# COMPACT_ATOMS: atom_id res chain seq x y z
N MET A 1 11.01 26.91 -3.80
CA MET A 1 9.70 27.39 -4.33
C MET A 1 8.88 27.77 -3.12
N ASN A 2 8.46 29.05 -2.98
CA ASN A 2 7.89 29.56 -1.72
C ASN A 2 6.54 28.90 -1.41
N VAL A 3 6.28 28.65 -0.10
CA VAL A 3 5.01 28.13 0.44
C VAL A 3 3.79 28.89 -0.10
N VAL A 4 3.95 30.19 -0.36
CA VAL A 4 2.91 31.06 -0.95
C VAL A 4 2.54 30.62 -2.38
N VAL A 5 3.52 30.19 -3.20
CA VAL A 5 3.27 29.70 -4.56
C VAL A 5 2.57 28.34 -4.51
N PHE A 6 2.96 27.48 -3.58
CA PHE A 6 2.31 26.18 -3.36
C PHE A 6 0.84 26.36 -2.94
N LEU A 7 0.59 27.21 -1.95
CA LEU A 7 -0.77 27.50 -1.49
C LEU A 7 -1.65 28.14 -2.59
N SER A 8 -1.06 29.01 -3.42
CA SER A 8 -1.76 29.62 -4.57
C SER A 8 -2.13 28.56 -5.62
N VAL A 9 -1.20 27.70 -6.01
CA VAL A 9 -1.44 26.61 -6.97
C VAL A 9 -2.45 25.60 -6.41
N PHE A 10 -2.31 25.24 -5.13
CA PHE A 10 -3.23 24.33 -4.47
C PHE A 10 -4.66 24.89 -4.38
N THR A 11 -4.79 26.18 -4.07
CA THR A 11 -6.08 26.87 -4.05
C THR A 11 -6.71 26.92 -5.45
N GLN A 12 -5.91 27.19 -6.49
CA GLN A 12 -6.38 27.20 -7.87
C GLN A 12 -6.83 25.81 -8.35
N ILE A 13 -6.10 24.75 -8.01
CA ILE A 13 -6.48 23.36 -8.32
C ILE A 13 -7.77 22.98 -7.57
N SER A 14 -7.90 23.35 -6.31
CA SER A 14 -9.11 23.09 -5.52
C SER A 14 -10.32 23.83 -6.06
N VAL A 15 -10.16 25.09 -6.47
CA VAL A 15 -11.21 25.89 -7.11
C VAL A 15 -11.57 25.33 -8.49
N LEU A 16 -10.58 24.86 -9.26
CA LEU A 16 -10.81 24.22 -10.56
C LEU A 16 -11.58 22.91 -10.41
N LEU A 17 -11.23 22.07 -9.44
CA LEU A 17 -11.94 20.83 -9.12
C LEU A 17 -13.41 21.10 -8.72
N VAL A 18 -13.62 22.08 -7.86
CA VAL A 18 -14.98 22.50 -7.46
C VAL A 18 -15.73 23.08 -8.66
N SER A 19 -15.08 23.89 -9.49
CA SER A 19 -15.69 24.48 -10.70
C SER A 19 -16.05 23.42 -11.73
N VAL A 20 -15.19 22.41 -11.96
CA VAL A 20 -15.48 21.28 -12.87
C VAL A 20 -16.62 20.41 -12.32
N MET A 21 -16.70 20.22 -11.00
CA MET A 21 -17.81 19.51 -10.36
C MET A 21 -19.15 20.24 -10.51
N PHE A 22 -19.14 21.57 -10.58
CA PHE A 22 -20.35 22.39 -10.74
C PHE A 22 -20.64 22.82 -12.18
N ALA A 23 -19.66 22.87 -13.08
CA ALA A 23 -19.83 23.29 -14.48
C ALA A 23 -20.79 22.39 -15.28
N ASN A 24 -20.88 21.12 -14.96
CA ASN A 24 -21.82 20.19 -15.61
C ASN A 24 -23.29 20.42 -15.22
N LYS A 25 -23.56 21.27 -14.23
CA LYS A 25 -24.95 21.64 -13.87
C LYS A 25 -25.51 22.78 -14.70
N THR A 26 -24.67 23.64 -15.24
CA THR A 26 -25.10 24.78 -16.04
C THR A 26 -25.46 24.37 -17.46
N HIS A 27 -24.83 23.37 -18.05
CA HIS A 27 -25.14 22.90 -19.41
C HIS A 27 -26.49 22.16 -19.53
N VAL A 28 -26.97 21.52 -18.48
CA VAL A 28 -28.28 20.82 -18.47
C VAL A 28 -29.45 21.82 -18.28
N ILE A 29 -29.19 22.97 -17.68
CA ILE A 29 -30.22 24.01 -17.48
C ILE A 29 -30.40 24.88 -18.73
N PHE A 30 -29.34 25.04 -19.56
CA PHE A 30 -29.40 25.89 -20.76
C PHE A 30 -30.07 25.24 -21.99
N SER A 31 -30.27 23.93 -22.00
CA SER A 31 -30.89 23.24 -23.14
C SER A 31 -32.42 23.15 -23.06
N LYS A 32 -33.07 23.74 -22.06
CA LYS A 32 -34.51 23.58 -21.83
C LYS A 32 -35.32 24.90 -21.72
N THR A 33 -34.70 26.08 -21.89
CA THR A 33 -35.41 27.36 -21.84
C THR A 33 -34.81 28.38 -22.82
N GLU A 34 -35.02 28.17 -24.11
CA GLU A 34 -35.12 29.30 -25.06
C GLU A 34 -36.51 29.89 -24.90
N GLY A 35 -36.68 30.83 -24.00
CA GLY A 35 -37.96 31.52 -23.88
C GLY A 35 -38.17 32.29 -22.59
N ASP A 36 -37.23 32.83 -21.89
CA ASP A 36 -37.50 33.87 -20.87
C ASP A 36 -36.23 34.38 -20.18
N ALA A 37 -35.32 34.94 -20.98
CA ALA A 37 -34.10 35.55 -20.44
C ALA A 37 -34.34 36.89 -19.70
N HIS A 38 -35.52 37.48 -19.80
CA HIS A 38 -35.79 38.80 -19.22
C HIS A 38 -36.37 38.76 -17.80
N SER A 39 -36.94 37.63 -17.36
CA SER A 39 -37.51 37.50 -16.01
C SER A 39 -36.48 37.09 -14.95
N LEU A 40 -35.41 36.40 -15.34
CA LEU A 40 -34.37 35.93 -14.41
C LEU A 40 -33.44 37.06 -13.91
N PHE A 41 -33.20 38.09 -14.74
CA PHE A 41 -32.41 39.25 -14.33
C PHE A 41 -33.11 40.16 -13.30
N LYS A 42 -34.42 40.10 -13.22
CA LYS A 42 -35.21 40.87 -12.25
C LYS A 42 -35.29 40.18 -10.88
N SER A 43 -35.17 38.85 -10.85
CA SER A 43 -35.19 38.04 -9.62
C SER A 43 -33.86 38.10 -8.83
N LEU A 44 -32.74 38.30 -9.53
CA LEU A 44 -31.41 38.37 -8.89
C LEU A 44 -31.09 39.70 -8.21
N LYS A 45 -31.89 40.75 -8.50
CA LYS A 45 -31.71 42.08 -7.89
C LYS A 45 -32.43 42.24 -6.54
N GLY A 46 -33.24 41.26 -6.12
CA GLY A 46 -34.03 41.27 -4.88
C GLY A 46 -33.46 40.54 -3.68
N SER A 47 -32.38 39.75 -3.83
CA SER A 47 -31.78 38.99 -2.73
C SER A 47 -30.58 39.71 -2.12
N ARG A 48 -30.84 40.84 -1.46
CA ARG A 48 -29.97 41.38 -0.41
C ARG A 48 -30.16 40.53 0.84
N ASN A 49 -29.34 39.48 1.04
CA ASN A 49 -28.98 38.89 2.34
C ASN A 49 -28.26 37.56 2.13
N LEU A 50 -27.13 37.53 1.36
CA LEU A 50 -26.10 36.55 1.64
C LEU A 50 -25.32 37.10 2.84
N LYS A 51 -25.75 36.77 4.04
CA LYS A 51 -24.92 36.85 5.24
C LYS A 51 -23.83 35.80 5.04
N PHE A 52 -22.63 36.25 4.67
CA PHE A 52 -21.44 35.46 4.78
C PHE A 52 -21.39 34.90 6.20
N SER A 53 -21.52 33.61 6.30
CA SER A 53 -21.46 32.92 7.60
C SER A 53 -20.11 33.24 8.25
N PRO A 54 -20.07 33.71 9.51
CA PRO A 54 -18.82 33.95 10.22
C PRO A 54 -17.94 32.71 10.37
N ILE A 55 -18.47 31.53 10.05
CA ILE A 55 -17.74 30.25 9.99
C ILE A 55 -16.69 30.24 8.85
N LEU A 56 -16.96 30.94 7.73
CA LEU A 56 -15.97 31.04 6.64
C LEU A 56 -14.81 31.99 7.01
N LEU A 57 -15.06 32.97 7.86
CA LEU A 57 -14.01 33.88 8.36
C LEU A 57 -13.14 33.23 9.43
N ALA A 58 -13.68 32.30 10.21
CA ALA A 58 -12.94 31.55 11.21
C ALA A 58 -11.92 30.55 10.61
N LEU A 59 -12.13 30.13 9.35
CA LEU A 59 -11.19 29.26 8.62
C LEU A 59 -9.96 30.01 8.09
N PHE A 60 -9.95 31.35 8.13
CA PHE A 60 -8.87 32.20 7.64
C PHE A 60 -8.15 32.99 8.75
N MET A 61 -8.50 32.78 10.03
CA MET A 61 -7.68 33.34 11.10
C MET A 61 -6.42 32.50 11.25
N PRO A 62 -5.21 33.13 11.22
CA PRO A 62 -4.01 32.45 11.62
C PRO A 62 -4.23 31.96 13.04
N SER A 63 -4.03 30.67 13.28
CA SER A 63 -4.03 30.07 14.60
C SER A 63 -3.08 30.87 15.49
N LEU A 64 -3.63 31.63 16.40
CA LEU A 64 -2.87 32.13 17.54
C LEU A 64 -2.20 30.90 18.16
N SER A 65 -0.87 30.89 18.09
CA SER A 65 -0.04 29.95 18.80
C SER A 65 -0.44 30.02 20.28
N PHE A 66 -1.22 29.06 20.74
CA PHE A 66 -1.16 28.70 22.13
C PHE A 66 0.23 28.13 22.33
N ALA A 67 1.16 28.98 22.72
CA ALA A 67 2.33 28.55 23.44
C ALA A 67 1.77 27.81 24.67
N ALA A 68 1.70 26.51 24.59
CA ALA A 68 1.69 25.68 25.77
C ALA A 68 3.03 26.06 26.46
N GLU A 69 2.97 26.80 27.55
CA GLU A 69 4.06 26.87 28.49
C GLU A 69 4.51 25.45 28.73
N GLY A 70 5.75 25.16 28.29
CA GLY A 70 6.36 23.88 28.51
C GLY A 70 6.40 23.63 30.01
N ALA A 71 5.58 22.69 30.46
CA ALA A 71 5.98 21.93 31.62
C ALA A 71 7.34 21.34 31.20
N GLU A 72 8.40 21.74 31.88
CA GLU A 72 9.68 21.04 31.85
C GLU A 72 9.35 19.59 32.22
N VAL A 73 9.22 18.76 31.20
CA VAL A 73 9.21 17.31 31.37
C VAL A 73 10.64 17.02 31.82
N ASP A 74 10.83 16.78 33.12
CA ASP A 74 12.03 16.16 33.63
C ASP A 74 12.41 15.06 32.65
N SER A 75 13.65 15.11 32.16
CA SER A 75 14.14 14.18 31.13
C SER A 75 13.84 12.78 31.62
N PRO A 76 12.98 12.01 30.97
CA PRO A 76 12.69 10.65 31.42
C PRO A 76 14.01 9.90 31.49
N GLY A 77 14.25 9.16 32.55
CA GLY A 77 15.48 8.38 32.74
C GLY A 77 15.76 7.52 31.52
N GLN A 78 17.02 7.17 31.28
CA GLN A 78 17.35 6.32 30.13
C GLN A 78 16.65 4.96 30.27
N PRO A 79 16.18 4.34 29.15
CA PRO A 79 15.64 3.00 29.16
C PRO A 79 16.64 2.02 29.78
N LEU A 80 16.14 1.08 30.56
CA LEU A 80 16.99 0.05 31.17
C LEU A 80 17.27 -1.06 30.15
N ASP A 81 18.54 -1.47 30.06
CA ASP A 81 18.90 -2.67 29.32
C ASP A 81 18.40 -3.91 30.07
N LEU A 82 17.38 -4.58 29.47
CA LEU A 82 16.81 -5.82 29.99
C LEU A 82 17.23 -7.06 29.17
N THR A 83 18.23 -6.95 28.31
CA THR A 83 18.68 -8.06 27.46
C THR A 83 19.17 -9.27 28.27
N GLN A 84 19.68 -9.06 29.48
CA GLN A 84 20.13 -10.10 30.41
C GLN A 84 19.11 -10.40 31.52
N HIS A 85 17.90 -9.82 31.44
CA HIS A 85 16.86 -10.00 32.43
C HIS A 85 15.79 -11.00 31.97
N TRP A 86 15.12 -11.67 32.90
CA TRP A 86 14.07 -12.67 32.57
C TRP A 86 12.96 -12.07 31.68
N ALA A 87 12.56 -10.83 31.91
CA ALA A 87 11.55 -10.15 31.12
C ALA A 87 11.99 -9.96 29.67
N GLY A 88 13.29 -9.67 29.45
CA GLY A 88 13.88 -9.59 28.12
C GLY A 88 13.89 -10.95 27.41
N TYR A 89 14.43 -11.99 28.06
CA TYR A 89 14.45 -13.35 27.47
C TYR A 89 13.04 -13.83 27.12
N LEU A 90 12.05 -13.63 28.00
CA LEU A 90 10.69 -14.03 27.75
C LEU A 90 10.06 -13.25 26.59
N SER A 91 10.32 -11.94 26.51
CA SER A 91 9.87 -11.09 25.39
C SER A 91 10.45 -11.57 24.05
N LEU A 92 11.74 -11.89 24.00
CA LEU A 92 12.40 -12.38 22.80
C LEU A 92 11.83 -13.75 22.38
N VAL A 93 11.61 -14.67 23.32
CA VAL A 93 11.02 -15.99 23.04
C VAL A 93 9.60 -15.84 22.53
N VAL A 94 8.76 -15.03 23.18
CA VAL A 94 7.38 -14.80 22.78
C VAL A 94 7.31 -14.20 21.37
N PHE A 95 8.15 -13.20 21.07
CA PHE A 95 8.24 -12.62 19.73
C PHE A 95 8.65 -13.66 18.68
N SER A 96 9.71 -14.42 18.96
CA SER A 96 10.24 -15.44 18.03
C SER A 96 9.21 -16.54 17.73
N VAL A 97 8.53 -17.05 18.75
CA VAL A 97 7.49 -18.07 18.59
C VAL A 97 6.32 -17.53 17.78
N ALA A 98 5.85 -16.31 18.09
CA ALA A 98 4.75 -15.69 17.37
C ALA A 98 5.13 -15.41 15.90
N TYR A 99 6.37 -15.00 15.65
CA TYR A 99 6.86 -14.75 14.30
C TYR A 99 6.95 -16.05 13.49
N ILE A 100 7.46 -17.15 14.07
CA ILE A 100 7.46 -18.46 13.42
C ILE A 100 6.02 -18.92 13.10
N LEU A 101 5.07 -18.74 14.04
CA LEU A 101 3.66 -19.04 13.80
C LEU A 101 3.07 -18.18 12.67
N ALA A 102 3.41 -16.90 12.61
CA ALA A 102 2.98 -16.02 11.53
C ALA A 102 3.54 -16.46 10.16
N MET A 103 4.79 -16.90 10.09
CA MET A 103 5.41 -17.40 8.85
C MET A 103 4.87 -18.76 8.41
N THR A 104 4.26 -19.52 9.31
CA THR A 104 3.64 -20.83 9.01
C THR A 104 2.13 -20.75 8.74
N GLU A 105 1.59 -19.56 8.42
CA GLU A 105 0.16 -19.33 8.14
C GLU A 105 -0.40 -20.32 7.11
N GLU A 106 0.34 -20.61 6.03
CA GLU A 106 -0.10 -21.53 4.96
C GLU A 106 -0.28 -22.99 5.44
N VAL A 107 0.45 -23.38 6.47
CA VAL A 107 0.40 -24.75 7.03
C VAL A 107 -0.60 -24.82 8.19
N THR A 108 -0.63 -23.80 9.02
CA THR A 108 -1.43 -23.76 10.25
C THR A 108 -2.83 -23.21 10.02
N GLU A 109 -3.09 -22.54 8.87
CA GLU A 109 -4.31 -21.78 8.58
C GLU A 109 -4.59 -20.67 9.62
N LEU A 110 -3.61 -20.38 10.49
CA LEU A 110 -3.68 -19.33 11.50
C LEU A 110 -3.24 -18.02 10.89
N LYS A 111 -4.16 -17.07 10.77
CA LYS A 111 -3.85 -15.72 10.25
C LYS A 111 -2.71 -15.07 11.03
N LYS A 112 -1.72 -14.54 10.30
CA LYS A 112 -0.46 -14.00 10.83
C LYS A 112 -0.63 -12.86 11.83
N SER A 113 -1.73 -12.11 11.75
CA SER A 113 -2.03 -11.03 12.71
C SER A 113 -2.24 -11.55 14.13
N LYS A 114 -2.90 -12.71 14.29
CA LYS A 114 -3.31 -13.23 15.61
C LYS A 114 -2.11 -13.47 16.54
N PRO A 115 -1.08 -14.27 16.15
CA PRO A 115 0.08 -14.50 17.01
C PRO A 115 0.87 -13.21 17.26
N MET A 116 1.00 -12.33 16.25
CA MET A 116 1.79 -11.11 16.38
C MET A 116 1.15 -10.08 17.32
N VAL A 117 -0.17 -9.84 17.21
CA VAL A 117 -0.90 -8.94 18.13
C VAL A 117 -0.85 -9.47 19.56
N PHE A 118 -1.02 -10.78 19.74
CA PHE A 118 -0.92 -11.41 21.05
C PHE A 118 0.47 -11.26 21.66
N ALA A 119 1.52 -11.53 20.88
CA ALA A 119 2.90 -11.39 21.33
C ALA A 119 3.25 -9.95 21.69
N ALA A 120 2.89 -8.99 20.85
CA ALA A 120 3.10 -7.57 21.12
C ALA A 120 2.49 -7.14 22.46
N SER A 121 1.25 -7.58 22.72
CA SER A 121 0.57 -7.28 23.97
C SER A 121 1.27 -7.91 25.18
N LEU A 122 1.72 -9.16 25.08
CA LEU A 122 2.47 -9.83 26.17
C LEU A 122 3.81 -9.16 26.43
N ILE A 123 4.56 -8.80 25.39
CA ILE A 123 5.86 -8.12 25.52
C ILE A 123 5.70 -6.83 26.34
N TRP A 124 4.71 -5.99 25.98
CA TRP A 124 4.48 -4.75 26.72
C TRP A 124 3.93 -4.96 28.13
N ILE A 125 3.21 -6.06 28.40
CA ILE A 125 2.81 -6.44 29.77
C ILE A 125 4.07 -6.77 30.58
N PHE A 126 5.03 -7.54 30.04
CA PHE A 126 6.26 -7.87 30.78
C PHE A 126 7.12 -6.64 31.04
N ILE A 127 7.26 -5.75 30.03
CA ILE A 127 7.95 -4.48 30.15
C ILE A 127 7.28 -3.62 31.23
N ALA A 128 5.98 -3.39 31.12
CA ALA A 128 5.24 -2.55 32.07
C ALA A 128 5.27 -3.11 33.49
N ALA A 129 5.14 -4.42 33.66
CA ALA A 129 5.22 -5.06 34.98
C ALA A 129 6.61 -4.84 35.63
N PHE A 130 7.69 -4.94 34.85
CA PHE A 130 9.03 -4.67 35.33
C PHE A 130 9.22 -3.19 35.72
N TYR A 131 8.85 -2.26 34.84
CA TYR A 131 9.02 -0.83 35.07
C TYR A 131 8.13 -0.30 36.20
N THR A 132 6.96 -0.89 36.43
CA THR A 132 6.08 -0.55 37.58
C THR A 132 6.68 -1.00 38.91
N SER A 133 7.47 -2.09 38.91
CA SER A 133 8.15 -2.57 40.11
C SER A 133 9.47 -1.83 40.40
N SER A 134 9.92 -0.97 39.49
CA SER A 134 11.15 -0.18 39.61
C SER A 134 10.80 1.26 40.00
N ASP A 135 11.31 1.74 41.15
CA ASP A 135 10.99 3.03 41.72
C ASP A 135 11.23 4.20 40.72
N GLY A 136 10.18 4.99 40.46
CA GLY A 136 10.25 6.22 39.67
C GLY A 136 10.26 6.05 38.15
N MET A 137 10.15 4.82 37.59
CA MET A 137 10.26 4.54 36.14
C MET A 137 8.95 4.09 35.46
N SER A 138 7.83 4.05 36.18
CA SER A 138 6.57 3.51 35.66
C SER A 138 6.02 4.24 34.43
N GLU A 139 6.31 5.54 34.27
CA GLU A 139 5.83 6.35 33.15
C GLU A 139 6.61 6.12 31.86
N LEU A 140 7.89 5.69 31.93
CA LEU A 140 8.75 5.50 30.77
C LEU A 140 8.19 4.46 29.78
N ALA A 141 7.74 3.31 30.28
CA ALA A 141 7.13 2.29 29.44
C ALA A 141 5.86 2.80 28.73
N GLY A 142 5.06 3.61 29.43
CA GLY A 142 3.86 4.22 28.85
C GLY A 142 4.16 5.23 27.75
N VAL A 143 5.20 6.06 27.92
CA VAL A 143 5.67 7.02 26.91
C VAL A 143 6.21 6.29 25.67
N ALA A 144 7.06 5.30 25.87
CA ALA A 144 7.63 4.50 24.77
C ALA A 144 6.55 3.74 23.98
N PHE A 145 5.55 3.17 24.68
CA PHE A 145 4.42 2.53 24.00
C PHE A 145 3.63 3.52 23.14
N ARG A 146 3.36 4.72 23.65
CA ARG A 146 2.63 5.77 22.91
C ARG A 146 3.39 6.22 21.67
N SER A 147 4.70 6.42 21.76
CA SER A 147 5.55 6.77 20.62
C SER A 147 5.53 5.69 19.54
N THR A 148 5.58 4.40 19.94
CA THR A 148 5.45 3.27 19.02
C THR A 148 4.07 3.24 18.36
N LEU A 149 3.02 3.53 19.14
CA LEU A 149 1.64 3.56 18.63
C LEU A 149 1.41 4.76 17.68
N GLU A 150 2.05 5.90 17.92
CA GLU A 150 2.04 7.06 17.02
C GLU A 150 2.60 6.69 15.64
N GLY A 151 3.78 6.08 15.58
CA GLY A 151 4.37 5.62 14.33
C GLY A 151 3.49 4.59 13.60
N TYR A 152 2.86 3.67 14.35
CA TYR A 152 1.89 2.76 13.74
C TYR A 152 0.65 3.48 13.22
N GLY A 153 0.16 4.49 13.94
CA GLY A 153 -1.01 5.28 13.53
C GLY A 153 -0.79 5.98 12.18
N GLU A 154 0.38 6.54 11.96
CA GLU A 154 0.76 7.15 10.67
C GLU A 154 0.77 6.10 9.55
N LEU A 155 1.41 4.96 9.79
CA LEU A 155 1.45 3.84 8.83
C LEU A 155 0.05 3.33 8.51
N PHE A 156 -0.78 3.14 9.54
CA PHE A 156 -2.16 2.66 9.39
C PHE A 156 -2.99 3.60 8.52
N LEU A 157 -2.96 4.91 8.79
CA LEU A 157 -3.70 5.91 8.01
C LEU A 157 -3.24 5.93 6.56
N PHE A 158 -1.94 5.85 6.33
CA PHE A 158 -1.37 5.83 4.98
C PHE A 158 -1.85 4.60 4.19
N ILE A 159 -1.67 3.40 4.74
CA ILE A 159 -2.06 2.14 4.08
C ILE A 159 -3.58 2.08 3.88
N MET A 160 -4.37 2.51 4.87
CA MET A 160 -5.82 2.56 4.79
C MET A 160 -6.29 3.36 3.57
N VAL A 161 -5.73 4.54 3.34
CA VAL A 161 -6.10 5.39 2.20
C VAL A 161 -5.65 4.76 0.89
N SER A 162 -4.41 4.28 0.81
CA SER A 162 -3.87 3.62 -0.38
C SER A 162 -4.73 2.42 -0.80
N MET A 163 -5.01 1.51 0.13
CA MET A 163 -5.87 0.34 -0.14
C MET A 163 -7.30 0.75 -0.50
N THR A 164 -7.84 1.82 0.10
CA THR A 164 -9.18 2.31 -0.27
C THR A 164 -9.25 2.75 -1.72
N TYR A 165 -8.21 3.43 -2.23
CA TYR A 165 -8.10 3.78 -3.64
C TYR A 165 -7.99 2.55 -4.54
N LEU A 166 -7.19 1.56 -4.16
CA LEU A 166 -7.05 0.31 -4.91
C LEU A 166 -8.39 -0.45 -4.99
N ASN A 167 -9.09 -0.60 -3.87
CA ASN A 167 -10.41 -1.21 -3.81
C ASN A 167 -11.47 -0.42 -4.63
N ALA A 168 -11.31 0.90 -4.70
CA ALA A 168 -12.16 1.75 -5.53
C ALA A 168 -11.87 1.56 -7.03
N MET A 169 -10.61 1.42 -7.43
CA MET A 169 -10.20 1.11 -8.80
C MET A 169 -10.71 -0.27 -9.23
N GLU A 170 -10.60 -1.27 -8.34
CA GLU A 170 -11.10 -2.63 -8.57
C GLU A 170 -12.62 -2.63 -8.78
N ASP A 171 -13.38 -1.97 -7.91
CA ASP A 171 -14.83 -1.84 -8.05
C ASP A 171 -15.27 -1.18 -9.37
N ARG A 172 -14.49 -0.23 -9.87
CA ARG A 172 -14.74 0.42 -11.17
C ARG A 172 -14.23 -0.38 -12.36
N GLY A 173 -13.69 -1.58 -12.15
CA GLY A 173 -13.21 -2.47 -13.20
C GLY A 173 -11.97 -1.94 -13.92
N VAL A 174 -11.15 -1.11 -13.27
CA VAL A 174 -9.90 -0.59 -13.84
C VAL A 174 -8.98 -1.74 -14.19
N PHE A 175 -8.78 -2.66 -13.27
CA PHE A 175 -7.91 -3.81 -13.43
C PHE A 175 -8.50 -4.85 -14.37
N ASP A 176 -9.81 -5.07 -14.34
CA ASP A 176 -10.50 -5.97 -15.27
C ASP A 176 -10.43 -5.46 -16.71
N SER A 177 -10.58 -4.15 -16.93
CA SER A 177 -10.41 -3.55 -18.26
C SER A 177 -9.00 -3.73 -18.80
N LEU A 178 -7.97 -3.62 -17.95
CA LEU A 178 -6.59 -3.91 -18.33
C LEU A 178 -6.41 -5.39 -18.70
N ARG A 179 -6.98 -6.29 -17.90
CA ARG A 179 -6.98 -7.73 -18.16
C ARG A 179 -7.65 -8.05 -19.50
N VAL A 180 -8.86 -7.53 -19.74
CA VAL A 180 -9.60 -7.76 -20.99
C VAL A 180 -8.84 -7.20 -22.19
N TRP A 181 -8.24 -6.02 -22.06
CA TRP A 181 -7.39 -5.43 -23.10
C TRP A 181 -6.20 -6.36 -23.45
N LEU A 182 -5.53 -6.94 -22.45
CA LEU A 182 -4.44 -7.91 -22.67
C LEU A 182 -4.94 -9.19 -23.37
N LEU A 183 -6.09 -9.71 -22.93
CA LEU A 183 -6.70 -10.90 -23.48
C LEU A 183 -7.18 -10.72 -24.93
N SER A 184 -7.64 -9.51 -25.29
CA SER A 184 -8.12 -9.18 -26.64
C SER A 184 -7.00 -9.11 -27.69
N LYS A 185 -5.75 -8.93 -27.25
CA LYS A 185 -4.59 -8.87 -28.15
C LYS A 185 -4.03 -10.28 -28.36
N ASN A 186 -3.79 -10.63 -29.60
CA ASN A 186 -3.27 -11.95 -30.00
C ASN A 186 -1.75 -12.03 -29.75
N PHE A 187 -1.32 -11.82 -28.51
CA PHE A 187 0.09 -11.87 -28.11
C PHE A 187 0.59 -13.31 -28.00
N SER A 188 1.85 -13.55 -28.38
CA SER A 188 2.55 -14.81 -28.10
C SER A 188 2.89 -14.92 -26.60
N TYR A 189 3.15 -16.15 -26.10
CA TYR A 189 3.57 -16.36 -24.71
C TYR A 189 4.81 -15.54 -24.33
N ARG A 190 5.77 -15.33 -25.25
CA ARG A 190 6.94 -14.50 -25.01
C ARG A 190 6.61 -13.02 -24.87
N GLN A 191 5.69 -12.52 -25.68
CA GLN A 191 5.22 -11.13 -25.55
C GLN A 191 4.44 -10.93 -24.25
N LEU A 192 3.54 -11.86 -23.93
CA LEU A 192 2.79 -11.81 -22.66
C LEU A 192 3.71 -11.83 -21.44
N PHE A 193 4.75 -12.67 -21.44
CA PHE A 193 5.75 -12.75 -20.38
C PHE A 193 6.40 -11.37 -20.12
N TRP A 194 6.84 -10.67 -21.16
CA TRP A 194 7.44 -9.34 -21.01
C TRP A 194 6.40 -8.29 -20.64
N ILE A 195 5.23 -8.29 -21.28
CA ILE A 195 4.18 -7.31 -21.03
C ILE A 195 3.68 -7.42 -19.58
N THR A 196 3.39 -8.63 -19.10
CA THR A 196 2.94 -8.81 -17.70
C THR A 196 4.03 -8.46 -16.69
N GLY A 197 5.30 -8.75 -17.00
CA GLY A 197 6.44 -8.34 -16.17
C GLY A 197 6.60 -6.81 -16.12
N PHE A 198 6.64 -6.13 -17.26
CA PHE A 198 6.72 -4.66 -17.29
C PHE A 198 5.52 -3.99 -16.62
N GLN A 199 4.32 -4.49 -16.87
CA GLN A 199 3.13 -3.96 -16.20
C GLN A 199 3.18 -4.17 -14.69
N SER A 200 3.63 -5.35 -14.23
CA SER A 200 3.84 -5.60 -12.80
C SER A 200 4.84 -4.63 -12.19
N PHE A 201 5.95 -4.35 -12.89
CA PHE A 201 6.96 -3.43 -12.44
C PHE A 201 6.39 -2.01 -12.25
N PHE A 202 5.70 -1.46 -13.24
CA PHE A 202 5.17 -0.10 -13.16
C PHE A 202 3.91 0.01 -12.29
N ILE A 203 3.02 -0.97 -12.31
CA ILE A 203 1.81 -0.94 -11.46
C ILE A 203 2.23 -1.05 -10.00
N SER A 204 3.21 -1.89 -9.67
CA SER A 204 3.66 -2.08 -8.30
C SER A 204 4.30 -0.84 -7.68
N SER A 205 4.78 0.11 -8.47
CA SER A 205 5.31 1.37 -7.93
C SER A 205 4.24 2.30 -7.32
N GLY A 206 2.97 2.05 -7.60
CA GLY A 206 1.85 2.79 -7.02
C GLY A 206 0.81 1.91 -6.32
N CYS A 207 0.83 0.61 -6.65
CA CYS A 207 -0.04 -0.40 -6.04
C CYS A 207 0.87 -1.42 -5.36
N ASN A 208 0.53 -1.88 -4.18
CA ASN A 208 1.40 -2.83 -3.47
C ASN A 208 1.73 -4.08 -4.31
N ASN A 209 2.85 -4.74 -3.97
CA ASN A 209 3.39 -5.87 -4.70
C ASN A 209 2.43 -7.08 -4.76
N LEU A 210 1.67 -7.35 -3.68
CA LEU A 210 0.69 -8.44 -3.62
C LEU A 210 -0.47 -8.23 -4.59
N THR A 211 -1.14 -7.08 -4.52
CA THR A 211 -2.28 -6.76 -5.40
C THR A 211 -1.85 -6.81 -6.88
N THR A 212 -0.68 -6.24 -7.18
CA THR A 212 -0.11 -6.28 -8.54
C THR A 212 0.14 -7.71 -9.00
N ALA A 213 0.71 -8.54 -8.14
CA ALA A 213 1.01 -9.94 -8.47
C ALA A 213 -0.26 -10.75 -8.71
N LEU A 214 -1.27 -10.63 -7.85
CA LEU A 214 -2.55 -11.32 -7.99
C LEU A 214 -3.29 -10.90 -9.27
N LEU A 215 -3.28 -9.61 -9.59
CA LEU A 215 -3.86 -9.07 -10.81
C LEU A 215 -3.22 -9.70 -12.06
N MET A 216 -1.89 -9.62 -12.17
CA MET A 216 -1.18 -10.18 -13.31
C MET A 216 -1.22 -11.72 -13.32
N GLY A 217 -1.24 -12.35 -12.16
CA GLY A 217 -1.46 -13.79 -12.00
C GLY A 217 -2.78 -14.25 -12.62
N SER A 218 -3.86 -13.49 -12.42
CA SER A 218 -5.16 -13.79 -13.03
C SER A 218 -5.11 -13.76 -14.56
N VAL A 219 -4.37 -12.82 -15.14
CA VAL A 219 -4.13 -12.74 -16.60
C VAL A 219 -3.32 -13.94 -17.08
N ILE A 220 -2.21 -14.24 -16.39
CA ILE A 220 -1.31 -15.37 -16.73
C ILE A 220 -2.07 -16.71 -16.68
N LEU A 221 -2.89 -16.93 -15.65
CA LEU A 221 -3.68 -18.16 -15.52
C LEU A 221 -4.77 -18.27 -16.59
N ALA A 222 -5.43 -17.16 -16.94
CA ALA A 222 -6.43 -17.15 -18.00
C ALA A 222 -5.82 -17.51 -19.36
N MET A 223 -4.64 -16.97 -19.68
CA MET A 223 -3.95 -17.19 -20.97
C MET A 223 -3.14 -18.48 -21.00
N GLY A 224 -2.68 -18.95 -19.84
CA GLY A 224 -1.75 -20.08 -19.73
C GLY A 224 -2.38 -21.45 -19.57
N LYS A 225 -3.71 -21.62 -19.75
CA LYS A 225 -4.45 -22.89 -19.53
C LYS A 225 -3.83 -24.10 -20.26
N GLY A 226 -3.15 -23.88 -21.37
CA GLY A 226 -2.50 -24.95 -22.17
C GLY A 226 -0.98 -25.07 -21.93
N SER A 227 -0.36 -24.27 -21.09
CA SER A 227 1.10 -24.23 -20.94
C SER A 227 1.53 -23.98 -19.48
N PRO A 228 1.61 -25.03 -18.65
CA PRO A 228 2.07 -24.89 -17.25
C PRO A 228 3.45 -24.23 -17.13
N ARG A 229 4.34 -24.49 -18.12
CA ARG A 229 5.67 -23.88 -18.15
C ARG A 229 5.62 -22.37 -18.32
N PHE A 230 4.74 -21.87 -19.20
CA PHE A 230 4.50 -20.43 -19.34
C PHE A 230 3.97 -19.83 -18.03
N VAL A 231 2.97 -20.46 -17.42
CA VAL A 231 2.38 -19.99 -16.15
C VAL A 231 3.44 -19.89 -15.07
N THR A 232 4.22 -20.96 -14.86
CA THR A 232 5.27 -20.98 -13.83
C THR A 232 6.28 -19.85 -14.02
N LEU A 233 6.86 -19.73 -15.22
CA LEU A 233 7.89 -18.73 -15.51
C LEU A 233 7.34 -17.30 -15.45
N SER A 234 6.10 -17.10 -15.91
CA SER A 234 5.46 -15.77 -15.85
C SER A 234 5.08 -15.39 -14.43
N CYS A 235 4.66 -16.34 -13.58
CA CYS A 235 4.45 -16.07 -12.14
C CYS A 235 5.75 -15.65 -11.45
N ILE A 236 6.87 -16.37 -11.69
CA ILE A 236 8.18 -15.99 -11.15
C ILE A 236 8.57 -14.58 -11.61
N ASN A 237 8.43 -14.30 -12.91
CA ASN A 237 8.72 -12.99 -13.49
C ASN A 237 7.89 -11.87 -12.86
N VAL A 238 6.62 -12.10 -12.60
CA VAL A 238 5.71 -11.14 -11.96
C VAL A 238 6.10 -10.91 -10.50
N VAL A 239 6.50 -11.95 -9.76
CA VAL A 239 7.00 -11.79 -8.37
C VAL A 239 8.23 -10.90 -8.36
N VAL A 240 9.23 -11.18 -9.20
CA VAL A 240 10.46 -10.38 -9.28
C VAL A 240 10.15 -8.96 -9.72
N ALA A 241 9.31 -8.81 -10.75
CA ALA A 241 8.94 -7.49 -11.29
C ALA A 241 8.16 -6.63 -10.30
N SER A 242 7.21 -7.21 -9.55
CA SER A 242 6.42 -6.47 -8.57
C SER A 242 7.24 -6.02 -7.37
N ASN A 243 8.15 -6.86 -6.85
CA ASN A 243 9.03 -6.48 -5.76
C ASN A 243 10.06 -5.41 -6.22
N ALA A 244 10.65 -5.58 -7.41
CA ALA A 244 11.56 -4.59 -7.97
C ALA A 244 10.85 -3.26 -8.26
N GLY A 245 9.63 -3.30 -8.80
CA GLY A 245 8.81 -2.11 -9.05
C GLY A 245 8.38 -1.39 -7.78
N GLY A 246 8.20 -2.13 -6.67
CA GLY A 246 7.93 -1.55 -5.37
C GLY A 246 9.11 -0.79 -4.76
N SER A 247 10.34 -1.14 -5.13
CA SER A 247 11.57 -0.66 -4.46
C SER A 247 11.99 0.76 -4.85
N PHE A 248 11.44 1.37 -5.91
CA PHE A 248 11.84 2.72 -6.35
C PHE A 248 10.78 3.80 -6.06
N SER A 249 9.70 3.46 -5.36
CA SER A 249 8.65 4.40 -4.99
C SER A 249 8.12 4.12 -3.58
N PRO A 250 7.95 5.13 -2.72
CA PRO A 250 7.37 4.96 -1.39
C PRO A 250 5.96 4.35 -1.37
N PHE A 251 5.25 4.38 -2.50
CA PHE A 251 3.89 3.83 -2.63
C PHE A 251 3.87 2.38 -3.12
N GLY A 252 5.01 1.83 -3.50
CA GLY A 252 5.09 0.51 -4.12
C GLY A 252 5.26 -0.64 -3.14
N ASP A 253 5.97 -0.42 -2.05
CA ASP A 253 6.21 -1.44 -1.03
C ASP A 253 6.25 -0.83 0.38
N ILE A 254 5.95 -1.66 1.37
CA ILE A 254 6.01 -1.27 2.78
C ILE A 254 7.44 -0.89 3.22
N THR A 255 8.47 -1.50 2.63
CA THR A 255 9.88 -1.18 2.90
C THR A 255 10.20 0.27 2.56
N THR A 256 9.87 0.70 1.36
CA THR A 256 10.08 2.08 0.89
C THR A 256 9.22 3.08 1.65
N LEU A 257 7.98 2.69 1.95
CA LEU A 257 7.07 3.50 2.75
C LEU A 257 7.61 3.80 4.14
N LEU A 258 8.09 2.78 4.86
CA LEU A 258 8.66 2.94 6.21
C LEU A 258 9.90 3.84 6.21
N VAL A 259 10.79 3.67 5.23
CA VAL A 259 11.99 4.49 5.07
C VAL A 259 11.62 5.95 4.81
N TRP A 260 10.62 6.20 3.97
CA TRP A 260 10.13 7.53 3.68
C TRP A 260 9.47 8.18 4.91
N GLN A 261 8.57 7.48 5.60
CA GLN A 261 7.89 7.99 6.81
C GLN A 261 8.86 8.32 7.95
N LYS A 262 9.99 7.60 8.05
CA LYS A 262 11.05 7.93 9.01
C LYS A 262 11.92 9.12 8.58
N GLY A 263 11.72 9.66 7.37
CA GLY A 263 12.45 10.82 6.86
C GLY A 263 13.93 10.57 6.57
N VAL A 264 14.39 9.31 6.55
CA VAL A 264 15.81 8.97 6.32
C VAL A 264 16.19 9.09 4.83
N VAL A 265 15.22 8.97 3.93
CA VAL A 265 15.39 9.18 2.49
C VAL A 265 14.26 10.09 1.98
N PRO A 266 14.59 11.24 1.36
CA PRO A 266 13.60 12.11 0.73
C PRO A 266 12.83 11.42 -0.41
N PHE A 267 11.58 11.81 -0.64
CA PHE A 267 10.72 11.22 -1.68
C PHE A 267 11.37 11.13 -3.06
N THR A 268 12.06 12.20 -3.48
CA THR A 268 12.69 12.29 -4.80
C THR A 268 13.84 11.31 -5.01
N ASP A 269 14.52 10.94 -3.93
CA ASP A 269 15.75 10.15 -4.01
C ASP A 269 15.46 8.65 -4.20
N PHE A 270 14.23 8.21 -3.90
CA PHE A 270 13.80 6.86 -4.27
C PHE A 270 13.84 6.60 -5.77
N PHE A 271 13.62 7.62 -6.61
CA PHE A 271 13.71 7.46 -8.06
C PHE A 271 15.14 7.14 -8.57
N SER A 272 16.17 7.36 -7.75
CA SER A 272 17.55 6.92 -8.04
C SER A 272 17.65 5.38 -8.08
N LEU A 273 16.71 4.68 -7.43
CA LEU A 273 16.62 3.22 -7.45
C LEU A 273 15.93 2.66 -8.70
N LEU A 274 15.35 3.50 -9.57
CA LEU A 274 14.62 3.04 -10.76
C LEU A 274 15.50 2.15 -11.67
N ILE A 275 16.71 2.59 -12.00
CA ILE A 275 17.60 1.82 -12.88
C ILE A 275 18.10 0.53 -12.20
N PRO A 276 18.60 0.56 -10.95
CA PRO A 276 18.89 -0.67 -10.20
C PRO A 276 17.70 -1.65 -10.15
N ALA A 277 16.49 -1.18 -9.90
CA ALA A 277 15.29 -2.00 -9.87
C ALA A 277 14.96 -2.61 -11.25
N ILE A 278 15.10 -1.86 -12.34
CA ILE A 278 14.95 -2.39 -13.70
C ILE A 278 15.94 -3.52 -13.96
N ILE A 279 17.20 -3.38 -13.55
CA ILE A 279 18.22 -4.43 -13.73
C ILE A 279 17.87 -5.68 -12.91
N ASN A 280 17.38 -5.49 -11.67
CA ASN A 280 16.92 -6.60 -10.84
C ASN A 280 15.85 -7.45 -11.53
N PHE A 281 14.89 -6.81 -12.18
CA PHE A 281 13.80 -7.46 -12.92
C PHE A 281 14.26 -7.98 -14.29
N ALA A 282 14.93 -7.14 -15.09
CA ALA A 282 15.18 -7.43 -16.49
C ALA A 282 16.22 -8.54 -16.71
N LEU A 283 17.22 -8.67 -15.83
CA LEU A 283 18.28 -9.66 -15.96
C LEU A 283 17.75 -11.09 -15.81
N PRO A 284 17.03 -11.48 -14.74
CA PRO A 284 16.44 -12.81 -14.66
C PRO A 284 15.36 -13.04 -15.73
N ALA A 285 14.56 -12.00 -16.09
CA ALA A 285 13.57 -12.08 -17.13
C ALA A 285 14.21 -12.42 -18.49
N ALA A 286 15.35 -11.80 -18.85
CA ALA A 286 16.09 -12.09 -20.06
C ALA A 286 16.59 -13.55 -20.10
N ILE A 287 17.04 -14.09 -18.98
CA ILE A 287 17.45 -15.50 -18.89
C ILE A 287 16.22 -16.42 -19.06
N MET A 288 15.13 -16.14 -18.35
CA MET A 288 13.89 -16.93 -18.42
C MET A 288 13.23 -16.90 -19.81
N HIS A 289 13.39 -15.78 -20.56
CA HIS A 289 12.81 -15.60 -21.90
C HIS A 289 13.12 -16.77 -22.86
N PHE A 290 14.34 -17.30 -22.82
CA PHE A 290 14.76 -18.40 -23.71
C PHE A 290 14.00 -19.70 -23.46
N PHE A 291 13.43 -19.86 -22.26
CA PHE A 291 12.69 -21.03 -21.81
C PHE A 291 11.18 -20.91 -22.02
N ILE A 292 10.68 -19.72 -22.42
CA ILE A 292 9.26 -19.50 -22.71
C ILE A 292 8.88 -20.11 -24.07
N PRO A 293 7.76 -20.86 -24.18
CA PRO A 293 7.23 -21.36 -25.44
C PRO A 293 6.97 -20.23 -26.45
N LYS A 294 7.16 -20.52 -27.75
CA LYS A 294 6.90 -19.56 -28.84
C LYS A 294 5.45 -19.49 -29.30
N GLU A 295 4.64 -20.39 -28.80
CA GLU A 295 3.24 -20.57 -29.18
C GLU A 295 2.38 -19.36 -28.77
N ARG A 296 1.17 -19.30 -29.32
CA ARG A 296 0.16 -18.31 -28.95
C ARG A 296 -0.92 -18.99 -28.13
N PRO A 297 -1.44 -18.37 -27.08
CA PRO A 297 -2.60 -18.88 -26.36
C PRO A 297 -3.85 -18.87 -27.24
N ALA A 298 -4.82 -19.72 -26.92
CA ALA A 298 -6.15 -19.63 -27.53
C ALA A 298 -6.78 -18.28 -27.16
N ALA A 299 -7.42 -17.62 -28.13
CA ALA A 299 -8.10 -16.35 -27.89
C ALA A 299 -9.23 -16.54 -26.86
N VAL A 300 -9.23 -15.75 -25.81
CA VAL A 300 -10.31 -15.68 -24.82
C VAL A 300 -11.09 -14.41 -25.11
N MET A 301 -12.35 -14.54 -25.47
CA MET A 301 -13.25 -13.39 -25.64
C MET A 301 -13.96 -13.14 -24.32
N GLU A 302 -13.44 -12.23 -23.53
CA GLU A 302 -14.14 -11.61 -22.41
C GLU A 302 -14.36 -10.13 -22.79
N ALA A 303 -15.55 -9.62 -22.58
CA ALA A 303 -15.86 -8.21 -22.76
C ALA A 303 -16.28 -7.64 -21.42
N GLN A 304 -15.47 -6.77 -20.87
CA GLN A 304 -15.79 -6.02 -19.66
C GLN A 304 -15.27 -4.59 -19.79
N ASP A 305 -16.19 -3.64 -19.87
CA ASP A 305 -15.86 -2.23 -19.97
C ASP A 305 -15.61 -1.64 -18.58
N MET A 306 -14.70 -0.65 -18.51
CA MET A 306 -14.45 0.12 -17.31
C MET A 306 -15.71 0.92 -16.93
N LYS A 307 -16.16 0.76 -15.69
CA LYS A 307 -17.32 1.51 -15.18
C LYS A 307 -17.03 3.00 -15.12
N ARG A 308 -18.10 3.81 -15.20
CA ARG A 308 -18.01 5.26 -15.11
C ARG A 308 -17.20 5.71 -13.89
N GLY A 309 -16.22 6.59 -14.10
CA GLY A 309 -15.38 7.18 -13.04
C GLY A 309 -14.06 6.48 -12.79
N GLY A 310 -13.75 5.33 -13.41
CA GLY A 310 -12.49 4.61 -13.20
C GLY A 310 -11.26 5.48 -13.47
N TRP A 311 -11.21 6.19 -14.61
CA TRP A 311 -10.12 7.11 -14.96
C TRP A 311 -9.96 8.27 -13.97
N VAL A 312 -11.09 8.78 -13.44
CA VAL A 312 -11.06 9.87 -12.46
C VAL A 312 -10.46 9.38 -11.15
N ILE A 313 -10.75 8.15 -10.71
CA ILE A 313 -10.18 7.58 -9.49
C ILE A 313 -8.67 7.40 -9.63
N ILE A 314 -8.19 6.93 -10.80
CA ILE A 314 -6.74 6.85 -11.08
C ILE A 314 -6.10 8.23 -10.96
N PHE A 315 -6.70 9.25 -11.59
CA PHE A 315 -6.20 10.63 -11.52
C PHE A 315 -6.19 11.17 -10.08
N LEU A 316 -7.25 10.93 -9.30
CA LEU A 316 -7.33 11.34 -7.91
C LEU A 316 -6.30 10.61 -7.03
N PHE A 317 -5.98 9.36 -7.34
CA PHE A 317 -4.92 8.64 -6.64
C PHE A 317 -3.54 9.25 -6.91
N VAL A 318 -3.22 9.53 -8.17
CA VAL A 318 -1.97 10.23 -8.53
C VAL A 318 -1.91 11.60 -7.86
N LEU A 319 -3.01 12.35 -7.84
CA LEU A 319 -3.10 13.64 -7.14
C LEU A 319 -2.88 13.47 -5.63
N THR A 320 -3.39 12.41 -5.02
CA THR A 320 -3.18 12.09 -3.61
C THR A 320 -1.71 11.80 -3.31
N ILE A 321 -1.03 11.05 -4.18
CA ILE A 321 0.42 10.79 -4.09
C ILE A 321 1.20 12.11 -4.12
N ILE A 322 0.91 12.98 -5.08
CA ILE A 322 1.55 14.30 -5.19
C ILE A 322 1.27 15.15 -3.94
N THR A 323 0.03 15.15 -3.46
CA THR A 323 -0.35 15.88 -2.24
C THR A 323 0.45 15.39 -1.02
N SER A 324 0.56 14.08 -0.85
CA SER A 324 1.31 13.46 0.25
C SER A 324 2.80 13.84 0.22
N ALA A 325 3.43 13.76 -0.96
CA ALA A 325 4.81 14.18 -1.14
C ALA A 325 5.00 15.70 -0.91
N CYS A 326 4.03 16.52 -1.30
CA CYS A 326 4.06 17.96 -1.04
C CYS A 326 3.94 18.30 0.45
N PHE A 327 3.12 17.56 1.20
CA PHE A 327 2.98 17.75 2.65
C PHE A 327 4.30 17.52 3.37
N GLU A 328 5.02 16.47 3.02
CA GLU A 328 6.34 16.20 3.59
C GLU A 328 7.37 17.25 3.17
N ASN A 329 7.55 17.46 1.86
CA ASN A 329 8.66 18.26 1.34
C ASN A 329 8.51 19.78 1.57
N PHE A 330 7.29 20.32 1.65
CA PHE A 330 7.04 21.76 1.76
C PHE A 330 6.43 22.18 3.08
N LEU A 331 5.71 21.28 3.77
CA LEU A 331 5.02 21.62 5.01
C LEU A 331 5.64 20.93 6.23
N SER A 332 6.59 20.02 6.03
CA SER A 332 7.19 19.17 7.09
C SER A 332 6.12 18.44 7.92
N LEU A 333 5.03 18.02 7.26
CA LEU A 333 3.96 17.24 7.86
C LEU A 333 4.11 15.77 7.45
N PRO A 334 3.69 14.82 8.30
CA PRO A 334 3.72 13.40 7.95
C PRO A 334 2.97 13.11 6.64
N PRO A 335 3.51 12.24 5.77
CA PRO A 335 2.86 11.85 4.51
C PRO A 335 1.41 11.37 4.69
N ALA A 336 1.10 10.75 5.82
CA ALA A 336 -0.24 10.29 6.18
C ALA A 336 -1.29 11.41 6.17
N ALA A 337 -0.91 12.64 6.56
CA ALA A 337 -1.82 13.79 6.53
C ALA A 337 -2.24 14.16 5.10
N GLY A 338 -1.30 14.13 4.14
CA GLY A 338 -1.58 14.33 2.72
C GLY A 338 -2.46 13.22 2.14
N MET A 339 -2.24 11.97 2.56
CA MET A 339 -3.08 10.83 2.18
C MET A 339 -4.52 11.00 2.68
N MET A 340 -4.73 11.46 3.92
CA MET A 340 -6.07 11.72 4.47
C MET A 340 -6.80 12.83 3.72
N LEU A 341 -6.10 13.87 3.26
CA LEU A 341 -6.67 14.86 2.36
C LEU A 341 -7.06 14.22 1.02
N GLY A 342 -6.22 13.34 0.49
CA GLY A 342 -6.52 12.55 -0.71
C GLY A 342 -7.77 11.67 -0.57
N LEU A 343 -7.98 11.04 0.57
CA LEU A 343 -9.23 10.31 0.85
C LEU A 343 -10.45 11.23 0.74
N THR A 344 -10.31 12.49 1.11
CA THR A 344 -11.38 13.48 0.99
C THR A 344 -11.72 13.76 -0.48
N TYR A 345 -10.72 13.79 -1.39
CA TYR A 345 -10.97 13.90 -2.84
C TYR A 345 -11.85 12.73 -3.33
N LEU A 346 -11.50 11.50 -2.92
CA LEU A 346 -12.26 10.31 -3.28
C LEU A 346 -13.69 10.36 -2.70
N LYS A 347 -13.88 10.87 -1.46
CA LYS A 347 -15.20 11.05 -0.85
C LYS A 347 -16.07 12.04 -1.61
N PHE A 348 -15.53 13.18 -2.01
CA PHE A 348 -16.27 14.15 -2.84
C PHE A 348 -16.65 13.55 -4.20
N PHE A 349 -15.73 12.82 -4.82
CA PHE A 349 -16.02 12.16 -6.08
C PHE A 349 -17.07 11.05 -5.94
N SER A 350 -17.04 10.28 -4.86
CA SER A 350 -18.08 9.30 -4.55
C SER A 350 -19.46 9.95 -4.43
N TYR A 351 -19.55 11.05 -3.69
CA TYR A 351 -20.79 11.81 -3.58
C TYR A 351 -21.29 12.31 -4.96
N TYR A 352 -20.38 12.81 -5.79
CA TYR A 352 -20.70 13.22 -7.16
C TYR A 352 -21.26 12.05 -7.99
N LEU A 353 -20.62 10.89 -7.95
CA LEU A 353 -21.09 9.69 -8.66
C LEU A 353 -22.46 9.23 -8.19
N GLN A 354 -22.72 9.27 -6.88
CA GLN A 354 -24.03 8.94 -6.32
C GLN A 354 -25.13 9.90 -6.79
N LYS A 355 -24.83 11.20 -6.79
CA LYS A 355 -25.81 12.25 -7.14
C LYS A 355 -26.09 12.36 -8.63
N THR A 356 -25.12 11.98 -9.48
CA THR A 356 -25.24 12.01 -10.95
C THR A 356 -25.65 10.68 -11.55
N ARG A 357 -26.05 9.72 -10.71
CA ARG A 357 -26.60 8.45 -11.15
C ARG A 357 -27.95 8.71 -11.84
N ASP A 358 -28.09 8.23 -13.09
CA ASP A 358 -29.37 8.32 -13.80
C ASP A 358 -30.43 7.53 -13.04
N SER A 359 -31.48 8.21 -12.62
CA SER A 359 -32.59 7.67 -11.84
C SER A 359 -33.47 6.67 -12.64
N HIS A 360 -33.07 6.31 -13.86
CA HIS A 360 -33.87 5.46 -14.75
C HIS A 360 -33.71 3.95 -14.52
N THR A 361 -32.98 3.49 -13.51
CA THR A 361 -32.74 2.06 -13.36
C THR A 361 -32.84 1.57 -11.92
N VAL A 362 -33.91 1.91 -11.21
CA VAL A 362 -34.30 1.15 -10.02
C VAL A 362 -35.83 1.16 -9.92
N LEU A 363 -36.47 0.29 -10.65
CA LEU A 363 -37.71 -0.30 -10.17
C LEU A 363 -37.30 -1.62 -9.51
N ILE A 364 -37.10 -1.60 -8.24
CA ILE A 364 -37.12 -2.79 -7.40
C ILE A 364 -38.57 -2.97 -6.93
N PRO A 365 -39.34 -3.86 -7.51
CA PRO A 365 -40.50 -4.36 -6.83
C PRO A 365 -40.00 -5.50 -5.93
N VAL A 366 -39.46 -5.17 -4.80
CA VAL A 366 -39.17 -6.17 -3.79
C VAL A 366 -40.02 -5.84 -2.60
N ASP A 367 -41.03 -6.63 -2.43
CA ASP A 367 -41.67 -6.86 -1.16
C ASP A 367 -40.64 -7.58 -0.27
N LEU A 368 -39.78 -6.81 0.37
CA LEU A 368 -38.68 -7.28 1.23
C LEU A 368 -39.03 -7.11 2.70
N THR A 369 -40.29 -7.25 3.06
CA THR A 369 -40.69 -7.17 4.46
C THR A 369 -40.19 -8.36 5.29
N ASP A 370 -39.69 -9.45 4.68
CA ASP A 370 -39.30 -10.68 5.39
C ASP A 370 -37.89 -11.23 5.05
N VAL A 371 -37.05 -10.54 4.31
CA VAL A 371 -35.67 -11.05 4.02
C VAL A 371 -34.65 -10.35 4.91
N LYS A 372 -34.23 -11.01 5.98
CA LYS A 372 -32.97 -10.70 6.65
C LYS A 372 -31.85 -10.90 5.62
N ILE A 373 -31.27 -9.81 5.12
CA ILE A 373 -30.13 -9.83 4.21
C ILE A 373 -28.93 -10.32 5.03
N ASP A 374 -28.62 -11.59 4.89
CA ASP A 374 -27.37 -12.15 5.39
C ASP A 374 -26.29 -11.84 4.35
N TYR A 375 -25.47 -10.84 4.64
CA TYR A 375 -24.38 -10.35 3.76
C TYR A 375 -23.29 -11.38 3.51
N PHE A 376 -23.33 -12.56 4.13
CA PHE A 376 -22.32 -13.61 4.05
C PHE A 376 -22.75 -14.88 3.30
N ALA A 377 -23.88 -14.91 2.62
CA ALA A 377 -24.36 -16.11 1.92
C ALA A 377 -24.55 -15.94 0.41
N PRO A 378 -23.48 -15.83 -0.41
CA PRO A 378 -23.63 -15.66 -1.86
C PRO A 378 -24.01 -16.94 -2.62
N MET A 379 -23.92 -18.14 -2.06
CA MET A 379 -23.97 -19.39 -2.86
C MET A 379 -25.28 -20.19 -2.82
N LYS A 380 -26.27 -19.84 -2.00
CA LYS A 380 -27.46 -20.68 -1.85
C LYS A 380 -28.61 -20.38 -2.84
N TYR A 381 -28.49 -19.31 -3.62
CA TYR A 381 -29.58 -18.88 -4.53
C TYR A 381 -29.30 -19.08 -6.02
N MET A 382 -28.19 -19.68 -6.41
CA MET A 382 -27.78 -19.84 -7.83
C MET A 382 -28.60 -20.85 -8.65
N ASN A 383 -29.53 -21.59 -8.06
CA ASN A 383 -30.34 -22.61 -8.78
C ASN A 383 -31.82 -22.23 -8.98
N ASN A 384 -32.19 -20.97 -8.85
CA ASN A 384 -33.56 -20.52 -9.08
C ASN A 384 -33.62 -19.63 -10.34
N PRO A 385 -34.26 -20.07 -11.46
CA PRO A 385 -34.38 -19.28 -12.69
C PRO A 385 -35.09 -17.93 -12.51
N GLN A 386 -35.89 -17.78 -11.46
CA GLN A 386 -36.58 -16.53 -11.12
C GLN A 386 -35.62 -15.57 -10.45
N ALA A 387 -34.59 -16.06 -9.74
CA ALA A 387 -33.55 -15.26 -9.14
C ALA A 387 -32.59 -14.67 -10.19
N GLU A 388 -32.33 -15.40 -11.28
CA GLU A 388 -31.48 -14.93 -12.39
C GLU A 388 -32.12 -13.76 -13.14
N LYS A 389 -33.44 -13.76 -13.29
CA LYS A 389 -34.19 -12.64 -13.90
C LYS A 389 -34.23 -11.41 -12.99
N ASN A 390 -34.25 -11.60 -11.67
CA ASN A 390 -34.18 -10.51 -10.68
C ASN A 390 -32.74 -10.01 -10.46
N MET A 391 -31.70 -10.86 -10.67
CA MET A 391 -30.29 -10.46 -10.63
C MET A 391 -29.87 -9.57 -11.81
N GLN A 392 -30.52 -9.69 -12.97
CA GLN A 392 -30.28 -8.77 -14.10
C GLN A 392 -30.72 -7.32 -13.83
N VAL A 393 -31.56 -7.10 -12.82
CA VAL A 393 -32.06 -5.76 -12.43
C VAL A 393 -31.17 -5.11 -11.36
N ALA A 394 -30.33 -5.88 -10.65
CA ALA A 394 -29.39 -5.37 -9.65
C ALA A 394 -28.10 -4.77 -10.26
N LYS A 395 -28.25 -3.97 -11.30
CA LYS A 395 -27.16 -3.50 -12.16
C LYS A 395 -26.39 -2.30 -11.62
N GLU A 396 -25.90 -2.26 -10.45
CA GLU A 396 -24.94 -1.33 -9.83
C GLU A 396 -25.38 -0.86 -8.43
N LEU A 397 -24.80 -1.47 -7.43
CA LEU A 397 -24.81 -0.91 -6.08
C LEU A 397 -24.17 0.49 -6.09
N PRO A 398 -24.68 1.44 -5.29
CA PRO A 398 -24.11 2.77 -5.22
C PRO A 398 -22.63 2.67 -4.79
N PHE A 399 -21.77 3.46 -5.43
CA PHE A 399 -20.35 3.51 -5.05
C PHE A 399 -20.24 4.13 -3.65
N ASP A 400 -19.90 3.28 -2.67
CA ASP A 400 -19.73 3.67 -1.27
C ASP A 400 -18.29 3.45 -0.83
N ILE A 401 -17.64 4.53 -0.37
CA ILE A 401 -16.26 4.49 0.12
C ILE A 401 -16.16 3.69 1.42
N PHE A 402 -17.17 3.75 2.29
CA PHE A 402 -17.10 3.00 3.55
C PHE A 402 -17.09 1.50 3.31
N GLN A 403 -17.76 1.00 2.27
CA GLN A 403 -17.61 -0.38 1.84
C GLN A 403 -16.20 -0.70 1.37
N LYS A 404 -15.51 0.26 0.71
CA LYS A 404 -14.11 0.07 0.28
C LYS A 404 -13.15 0.06 1.46
N VAL A 405 -13.42 0.87 2.48
CA VAL A 405 -12.71 0.81 3.77
C VAL A 405 -13.02 -0.49 4.53
N ALA A 406 -14.26 -0.97 4.51
CA ALA A 406 -14.62 -2.24 5.14
C ALA A 406 -13.91 -3.45 4.50
N ASN A 407 -13.63 -3.39 3.20
CA ASN A 407 -12.95 -4.43 2.43
C ASN A 407 -11.41 -4.32 2.48
N LEU A 408 -10.83 -3.56 3.42
CA LEU A 408 -9.38 -3.53 3.63
C LEU A 408 -8.86 -4.90 4.07
N GLU A 409 -7.60 -5.14 3.81
CA GLU A 409 -6.87 -6.30 4.34
C GLU A 409 -6.55 -6.10 5.83
N TRP A 410 -7.58 -6.19 6.68
CA TRP A 410 -7.46 -5.97 8.12
C TRP A 410 -6.42 -6.86 8.78
N ASP A 411 -6.25 -8.09 8.29
CA ASP A 411 -5.24 -9.00 8.79
C ASP A 411 -3.82 -8.45 8.56
N THR A 412 -3.56 -7.90 7.39
CA THR A 412 -2.28 -7.26 7.08
C THR A 412 -2.03 -6.02 7.96
N LEU A 413 -3.04 -5.18 8.15
CA LEU A 413 -2.92 -4.00 9.03
C LEU A 413 -2.63 -4.39 10.49
N LEU A 414 -3.34 -5.39 11.01
CA LEU A 414 -3.13 -5.89 12.37
C LEU A 414 -1.80 -6.64 12.51
N PHE A 415 -1.32 -7.31 11.47
CA PHE A 415 0.00 -7.91 11.45
C PHE A 415 1.09 -6.83 11.64
N PHE A 416 1.02 -5.72 10.88
CA PHE A 416 1.95 -4.62 11.04
C PHE A 416 1.85 -3.95 12.42
N TYR A 417 0.64 -3.85 13.00
CA TYR A 417 0.50 -3.44 14.40
C TYR A 417 1.32 -4.33 15.33
N GLY A 418 1.10 -5.65 15.23
CA GLY A 418 1.79 -6.62 16.08
C GLY A 418 3.32 -6.58 15.91
N VAL A 419 3.79 -6.44 14.66
CA VAL A 419 5.24 -6.33 14.37
C VAL A 419 5.80 -5.03 14.92
N MET A 420 5.20 -3.86 14.61
CA MET A 420 5.73 -2.56 15.05
C MET A 420 5.75 -2.43 16.57
N VAL A 421 4.66 -2.83 17.23
CA VAL A 421 4.56 -2.76 18.68
C VAL A 421 5.49 -3.79 19.35
N GLY A 422 5.62 -4.99 18.79
CA GLY A 422 6.54 -6.01 19.27
C GLY A 422 8.01 -5.62 19.12
N VAL A 423 8.43 -5.18 17.94
CA VAL A 423 9.79 -4.70 17.64
C VAL A 423 10.10 -3.44 18.47
N GLY A 424 9.14 -2.52 18.60
CA GLY A 424 9.27 -1.33 19.47
C GLY A 424 9.52 -1.70 20.93
N GLY A 425 8.84 -2.73 21.44
CA GLY A 425 9.09 -3.27 22.78
C GLY A 425 10.49 -3.87 22.93
N LEU A 426 10.92 -4.70 21.97
CA LEU A 426 12.26 -5.30 21.96
C LEU A 426 13.35 -4.23 21.83
N SER A 427 13.11 -3.16 21.07
CA SER A 427 14.01 -2.01 20.98
C SER A 427 14.13 -1.29 22.32
N PHE A 428 13.00 -1.01 22.96
CA PHE A 428 12.96 -0.29 24.23
C PHE A 428 13.73 -0.98 25.36
N ILE A 429 13.84 -2.31 25.32
CA ILE A 429 14.58 -3.11 26.31
C ILE A 429 16.01 -3.48 25.86
N GLY A 430 16.53 -2.89 24.76
CA GLY A 430 17.94 -2.94 24.36
C GLY A 430 18.30 -3.99 23.30
N TYR A 431 17.42 -4.93 22.90
CA TYR A 431 17.79 -5.99 21.93
C TYR A 431 18.19 -5.46 20.56
N LEU A 432 17.56 -4.38 20.08
CA LEU A 432 17.90 -3.83 18.79
C LEU A 432 19.20 -3.02 18.81
N GLU A 433 19.57 -2.45 19.95
CA GLU A 433 20.89 -1.83 20.14
C GLU A 433 22.01 -2.86 20.04
N VAL A 434 21.86 -4.01 20.73
CA VAL A 434 22.80 -5.13 20.62
C VAL A 434 22.89 -5.64 19.19
N ALA A 435 21.74 -5.82 18.51
CA ALA A 435 21.72 -6.26 17.12
C ALA A 435 22.36 -5.24 16.18
N SER A 436 22.14 -3.93 16.39
CA SER A 436 22.78 -2.85 15.65
C SER A 436 24.28 -2.84 15.79
N HIS A 437 24.77 -3.00 17.02
CA HIS A 437 26.20 -3.06 17.30
C HIS A 437 26.89 -4.20 16.54
N HIS A 438 26.32 -5.42 16.55
CA HIS A 438 26.89 -6.54 15.82
C HIS A 438 26.74 -6.40 14.31
N LEU A 439 25.61 -5.91 13.81
CA LEU A 439 25.33 -5.84 12.38
C LEU A 439 25.99 -4.64 11.68
N TYR A 440 26.03 -3.47 12.34
CA TYR A 440 26.54 -2.22 11.75
C TYR A 440 27.78 -1.67 12.45
N GLY A 441 28.12 -2.16 13.66
CA GLY A 441 29.32 -1.78 14.38
C GLY A 441 30.54 -2.66 14.06
N GLU A 442 30.31 -3.96 13.81
CA GLU A 442 31.38 -4.93 13.54
C GLU A 442 31.49 -5.28 12.06
N ILE A 443 30.39 -5.15 11.29
CA ILE A 443 30.32 -5.49 9.86
C ILE A 443 30.25 -4.20 9.06
N GLU A 444 30.93 -4.13 7.91
CA GLU A 444 30.83 -3.02 6.99
C GLU A 444 29.37 -2.82 6.54
N PRO A 445 28.82 -1.58 6.56
CA PRO A 445 27.40 -1.31 6.25
C PRO A 445 26.93 -1.89 4.91
N THR A 446 27.79 -1.92 3.89
CA THR A 446 27.48 -2.51 2.58
C THR A 446 27.17 -4.02 2.72
N VAL A 447 28.04 -4.74 3.45
CA VAL A 447 27.87 -6.18 3.67
C VAL A 447 26.64 -6.44 4.54
N ALA A 448 26.46 -5.64 5.60
CA ALA A 448 25.29 -5.72 6.46
C ALA A 448 23.98 -5.56 5.65
N ASN A 449 23.90 -4.54 4.79
CA ASN A 449 22.74 -4.28 3.94
C ASN A 449 22.46 -5.37 2.91
N ILE A 450 23.52 -6.00 2.36
CA ILE A 450 23.37 -7.16 1.46
C ILE A 450 22.84 -8.37 2.25
N LEU A 451 23.33 -8.61 3.46
CA LEU A 451 22.86 -9.70 4.32
C LEU A 451 21.40 -9.49 4.77
N VAL A 452 21.02 -8.26 5.10
CA VAL A 452 19.63 -7.88 5.39
C VAL A 452 18.72 -8.22 4.20
N GLY A 453 19.14 -7.89 2.98
CA GLY A 453 18.41 -8.25 1.77
C GLY A 453 18.31 -9.76 1.53
N ILE A 454 19.34 -10.53 1.83
CA ILE A 454 19.29 -12.01 1.77
C ILE A 454 18.34 -12.56 2.85
N ALA A 455 18.37 -11.98 4.06
CA ALA A 455 17.47 -12.36 5.15
C ALA A 455 16.00 -12.08 4.78
N SER A 456 15.72 -11.05 3.96
CA SER A 456 14.38 -10.74 3.44
C SER A 456 13.80 -11.87 2.55
N ALA A 457 14.61 -12.79 2.07
CA ALA A 457 14.10 -13.99 1.40
C ALA A 457 13.37 -14.98 2.34
N PHE A 458 13.66 -14.90 3.64
CA PHE A 458 13.11 -15.77 4.69
C PHE A 458 12.17 -15.03 5.64
N ILE A 459 12.39 -13.73 5.81
CA ILE A 459 11.65 -12.84 6.72
C ILE A 459 10.91 -11.83 5.86
N ASP A 460 9.67 -11.53 6.21
CA ASP A 460 8.89 -10.50 5.53
C ASP A 460 9.66 -9.16 5.41
N ASN A 461 9.71 -8.61 4.21
CA ASN A 461 10.51 -7.43 3.87
C ASN A 461 10.17 -6.20 4.73
N GLY A 462 8.89 -5.98 5.03
CA GLY A 462 8.45 -4.89 5.89
C GLY A 462 8.96 -5.03 7.32
N THR A 463 8.91 -6.25 7.86
CA THR A 463 9.39 -6.54 9.23
C THR A 463 10.90 -6.31 9.36
N ILE A 464 11.69 -6.79 8.39
CA ILE A 464 13.14 -6.62 8.44
C ILE A 464 13.55 -5.17 8.28
N MET A 465 12.89 -4.42 7.39
CA MET A 465 13.15 -2.99 7.21
C MET A 465 12.79 -2.20 8.48
N LEU A 466 11.65 -2.50 9.11
CA LEU A 466 11.28 -1.87 10.37
C LEU A 466 12.35 -2.11 11.45
N SER A 467 12.89 -3.31 11.53
CA SER A 467 13.97 -3.62 12.49
C SER A 467 15.21 -2.76 12.22
N VAL A 468 15.64 -2.64 10.96
CA VAL A 468 16.79 -1.80 10.58
C VAL A 468 16.51 -0.31 10.91
N LEU A 469 15.32 0.19 10.59
CA LEU A 469 14.94 1.58 10.93
C LEU A 469 14.90 1.82 12.44
N THR A 470 14.50 0.83 13.22
CA THR A 470 14.45 0.92 14.68
C THR A 470 15.85 0.83 15.31
N MET A 471 16.78 0.08 14.67
CA MET A 471 18.21 0.08 15.03
C MET A 471 18.85 1.47 14.79
N ALA A 472 18.29 2.27 13.89
CA ALA A 472 18.76 3.61 13.51
C ALA A 472 20.30 3.69 13.29
N PRO A 473 20.90 2.85 12.43
CA PRO A 473 22.34 2.86 12.21
C PRO A 473 22.79 4.19 11.60
N ASP A 474 23.97 4.66 12.00
CA ASP A 474 24.60 5.86 11.41
C ASP A 474 25.28 5.48 10.09
N ILE A 475 24.51 5.50 9.01
CA ILE A 475 24.95 5.11 7.67
C ILE A 475 24.60 6.21 6.65
N SER A 476 25.37 6.28 5.56
CA SER A 476 25.15 7.27 4.51
C SER A 476 23.78 7.07 3.81
N GLN A 477 23.33 8.11 3.12
CA GLN A 477 22.09 8.05 2.33
C GLN A 477 22.17 6.96 1.25
N GLY A 478 23.34 6.75 0.62
CA GLY A 478 23.58 5.67 -0.32
C GLY A 478 23.36 4.29 0.31
N GLN A 479 23.77 4.12 1.56
CA GLN A 479 23.56 2.89 2.33
C GLN A 479 22.07 2.70 2.70
N TRP A 480 21.35 3.78 3.03
CA TRP A 480 19.89 3.73 3.25
C TRP A 480 19.14 3.34 1.96
N LEU A 481 19.53 3.89 0.82
CA LEU A 481 19.00 3.48 -0.49
C LEU A 481 19.36 2.02 -0.81
N LEU A 482 20.58 1.59 -0.47
CA LEU A 482 21.02 0.21 -0.67
C LEU A 482 20.18 -0.78 0.15
N VAL A 483 19.98 -0.55 1.45
CA VAL A 483 19.18 -1.46 2.28
C VAL A 483 17.72 -1.47 1.85
N THR A 484 17.19 -0.32 1.41
CA THR A 484 15.84 -0.22 0.85
C THR A 484 15.70 -1.09 -0.41
N LEU A 485 16.65 -0.99 -1.33
CA LEU A 485 16.68 -1.82 -2.53
C LEU A 485 16.81 -3.30 -2.16
N THR A 486 17.82 -3.66 -1.36
CA THR A 486 18.14 -5.06 -1.08
C THR A 486 17.04 -5.77 -0.28
N ALA A 487 16.43 -5.09 0.71
CA ALA A 487 15.30 -5.64 1.45
C ALA A 487 14.05 -5.81 0.57
N GLY A 488 13.75 -4.82 -0.28
CA GLY A 488 12.58 -4.88 -1.17
C GLY A 488 12.71 -5.98 -2.23
N VAL A 489 13.85 -6.07 -2.93
CA VAL A 489 14.04 -7.07 -3.99
C VAL A 489 14.46 -8.45 -3.45
N GLY A 490 15.06 -8.52 -2.26
CA GLY A 490 15.53 -9.75 -1.63
C GLY A 490 14.43 -10.76 -1.38
N GLY A 491 13.22 -10.28 -1.06
CA GLY A 491 12.02 -11.10 -0.95
C GLY A 491 11.68 -11.93 -2.20
N SER A 492 12.22 -11.56 -3.36
CA SER A 492 12.05 -12.32 -4.60
C SER A 492 12.98 -13.54 -4.73
N LEU A 493 14.02 -13.65 -3.91
CA LEU A 493 14.98 -14.77 -3.99
C LEU A 493 14.29 -16.11 -3.72
N LEU A 494 13.29 -16.12 -2.83
CA LEU A 494 12.45 -17.27 -2.55
C LEU A 494 10.96 -16.89 -2.69
N ALA A 495 10.13 -17.85 -3.08
CA ALA A 495 8.70 -17.60 -3.26
C ALA A 495 8.00 -17.17 -1.96
N VAL A 496 8.50 -17.60 -0.81
CA VAL A 496 7.93 -17.28 0.51
C VAL A 496 8.41 -15.95 1.10
N GLY A 497 9.46 -15.36 0.51
CA GLY A 497 10.07 -14.12 1.02
C GLY A 497 9.24 -12.86 0.77
N SER A 498 8.19 -12.92 -0.05
CA SER A 498 7.32 -11.77 -0.30
C SER A 498 5.85 -12.17 -0.40
N ALA A 499 4.96 -11.25 -0.02
CA ALA A 499 3.52 -11.43 -0.16
C ALA A 499 3.09 -11.75 -1.61
N ALA A 500 3.77 -11.18 -2.60
CA ALA A 500 3.55 -11.45 -4.02
C ALA A 500 3.79 -12.92 -4.39
N GLY A 501 4.88 -13.50 -3.87
CA GLY A 501 5.22 -14.92 -4.11
C GLY A 501 4.21 -15.86 -3.48
N VAL A 502 3.90 -15.64 -2.20
CA VAL A 502 2.91 -16.42 -1.44
C VAL A 502 1.52 -16.33 -2.10
N GLY A 503 1.06 -15.12 -2.41
CA GLY A 503 -0.24 -14.90 -3.06
C GLY A 503 -0.36 -15.62 -4.40
N LEU A 504 0.68 -15.58 -5.24
CA LEU A 504 0.68 -16.29 -6.53
C LEU A 504 0.75 -17.80 -6.37
N MET A 505 1.46 -18.35 -5.37
CA MET A 505 1.40 -19.78 -5.06
C MET A 505 -0.02 -20.21 -4.67
N GLY A 506 -0.71 -19.39 -3.89
CA GLY A 506 -2.10 -19.62 -3.52
C GLY A 506 -3.06 -19.57 -4.72
N GLN A 507 -2.84 -18.65 -5.66
CA GLN A 507 -3.66 -18.48 -6.85
C GLN A 507 -3.40 -19.54 -7.95
N ALA A 508 -2.13 -19.90 -8.18
CA ALA A 508 -1.69 -20.85 -9.20
C ALA A 508 -1.37 -22.23 -8.61
N LYS A 509 -2.23 -22.72 -7.71
CA LYS A 509 -2.05 -23.99 -6.98
C LYS A 509 -1.65 -25.14 -7.90
N GLY A 510 -0.59 -25.86 -7.53
CA GLY A 510 -0.10 -27.03 -8.24
C GLY A 510 0.72 -26.74 -9.52
N ILE A 511 0.72 -25.49 -10.03
CA ILE A 511 1.50 -25.08 -11.21
C ILE A 511 2.72 -24.25 -10.78
N TYR A 512 2.50 -23.20 -10.01
CA TYR A 512 3.57 -22.41 -9.41
C TYR A 512 3.75 -22.83 -7.95
N THR A 513 4.94 -23.36 -7.64
CA THR A 513 5.28 -23.94 -6.32
C THR A 513 6.61 -23.39 -5.84
N PHE A 514 6.89 -23.52 -4.54
CA PHE A 514 8.17 -23.16 -3.93
C PHE A 514 9.34 -23.81 -4.69
N THR A 515 9.26 -25.09 -4.97
CA THR A 515 10.34 -25.83 -5.68
C THR A 515 10.51 -25.36 -7.13
N SER A 516 9.45 -24.94 -7.80
CA SER A 516 9.54 -24.38 -9.14
C SER A 516 10.23 -23.01 -9.15
N HIS A 517 9.97 -22.18 -8.13
CA HIS A 517 10.64 -20.90 -7.93
C HIS A 517 12.12 -21.09 -7.61
N LEU A 518 12.43 -21.97 -6.66
CA LEU A 518 13.79 -22.25 -6.19
C LEU A 518 14.76 -22.65 -7.32
N LYS A 519 14.27 -23.31 -8.36
CA LYS A 519 15.08 -23.62 -9.57
C LYS A 519 15.58 -22.37 -10.29
N TRP A 520 14.88 -21.24 -10.16
CA TRP A 520 15.21 -19.97 -10.80
C TRP A 520 15.88 -18.97 -9.88
N THR A 521 16.01 -19.29 -8.58
CA THR A 521 16.74 -18.47 -7.61
C THR A 521 18.13 -18.07 -8.09
N PRO A 522 18.93 -18.92 -8.78
CA PRO A 522 20.24 -18.47 -9.29
C PRO A 522 20.13 -17.33 -10.32
N ALA A 523 19.12 -17.34 -11.19
CA ALA A 523 18.91 -16.25 -12.14
C ALA A 523 18.42 -14.97 -11.42
N ILE A 524 17.56 -15.12 -10.42
CA ILE A 524 17.06 -14.01 -9.59
C ILE A 524 18.22 -13.42 -8.77
N ALA A 525 19.09 -14.25 -8.23
CA ALA A 525 20.29 -13.81 -7.51
C ALA A 525 21.25 -13.02 -8.40
N LEU A 526 21.38 -13.37 -9.68
CA LEU A 526 22.13 -12.54 -10.64
C LEU A 526 21.50 -11.17 -10.81
N GLY A 527 20.17 -11.09 -10.85
CA GLY A 527 19.42 -9.82 -10.86
C GLY A 527 19.68 -9.00 -9.59
N TYR A 528 19.65 -9.65 -8.44
CA TYR A 528 19.96 -9.07 -7.12
C TYR A 528 21.36 -8.45 -7.10
N VAL A 529 22.40 -9.23 -7.44
CA VAL A 529 23.79 -8.76 -7.48
C VAL A 529 23.96 -7.66 -8.54
N GLY A 530 23.34 -7.81 -9.71
CA GLY A 530 23.36 -6.81 -10.78
C GLY A 530 22.75 -5.48 -10.36
N SER A 531 21.65 -5.50 -9.62
CA SER A 531 21.01 -4.28 -9.11
C SER A 531 21.89 -3.55 -8.09
N ILE A 532 22.57 -4.27 -7.22
CA ILE A 532 23.53 -3.72 -6.25
C ILE A 532 24.71 -3.07 -6.99
N ALA A 533 25.30 -3.78 -7.94
CA ALA A 533 26.42 -3.25 -8.73
C ALA A 533 26.04 -1.95 -9.46
N VAL A 534 24.86 -1.93 -10.08
CA VAL A 534 24.35 -0.73 -10.78
C VAL A 534 24.02 0.40 -9.81
N HIS A 535 23.53 0.09 -8.60
CA HIS A 535 23.31 1.10 -7.56
C HIS A 535 24.62 1.81 -7.20
N PHE A 536 25.72 1.09 -6.97
CA PHE A 536 27.02 1.70 -6.71
C PHE A 536 27.53 2.51 -7.90
N LEU A 537 27.34 2.03 -9.13
CA LEU A 537 27.82 2.72 -10.34
C LEU A 537 27.08 4.05 -10.59
N ILE A 538 25.77 4.10 -10.38
CA ILE A 538 24.95 5.26 -10.71
C ILE A 538 24.80 6.20 -9.51
N ASN A 539 24.67 5.65 -8.32
CA ASN A 539 24.33 6.36 -7.11
C ASN A 539 25.54 6.60 -6.17
N GLY A 540 26.77 6.41 -6.67
CA GLY A 540 28.00 6.60 -5.89
C GLY A 540 28.13 7.96 -5.20
N ARG A 541 27.41 8.98 -5.67
CA ARG A 541 27.37 10.31 -5.05
C ARG A 541 26.67 10.37 -3.68
N TYR A 542 25.89 9.35 -3.33
CA TYR A 542 25.16 9.27 -2.04
C TYR A 542 25.93 8.51 -0.96
N PHE A 543 27.06 7.86 -1.32
CA PHE A 543 27.96 7.16 -0.40
C PHE A 543 29.07 8.10 0.10
#